data_54581a64930ef520824ec38a73d52427
#
_entry.id   54581a64930ef520824ec38a73d52427
#
_cell.length_a   1.000
_cell.length_b   1.000
_cell.length_c   1.000
_cell.angle_alpha   90.00
_cell.angle_beta   90.00
_cell.angle_gamma   90.00
#
_symmetry.space_group_name_H-M   'P 1'
#
loop_
_entity.id
_entity.type
_entity.pdbx_description
1 polymer ?
#
loop_
_entity_poly.entity_id
_entity_poly.type
_entity_poly.pdbx_seq_one_letter_code
_entity_poly.pdbx_strand_id
1 'polypeptide(L)'
;MSLIEGLHRARTEEDVKDAYIKALGLKTVFKGLVDIQTPEIWFEAKETPTPPLLMFAQLLTYVRAARKRGEPIPGFLCVIDREKAALMPTEHALPPGSSRACCGWLASTGRCRTSARSAAARRR
;
A
#
# COMPACT_ATOMS: atom_id res chain seq x y z
N MET A 1 -23.94 7.85 8.16
CA MET A 1 -24.02 7.34 6.78
C MET A 1 -23.11 6.12 6.64
N SER A 2 -23.63 5.03 6.11
CA SER A 2 -22.83 3.84 5.89
C SER A 2 -21.91 4.01 4.67
N LEU A 3 -20.87 3.17 4.58
CA LEU A 3 -19.99 3.16 3.42
C LEU A 3 -20.77 2.95 2.12
N ILE A 4 -21.69 1.99 2.12
CA ILE A 4 -22.51 1.66 0.94
C ILE A 4 -23.32 2.88 0.49
N GLU A 5 -23.96 3.57 1.41
CA GLU A 5 -24.71 4.78 1.09
C GLU A 5 -23.82 5.88 0.54
N GLY A 6 -22.66 6.06 1.15
CA GLY A 6 -21.66 7.02 0.65
C GLY A 6 -21.22 6.71 -0.77
N LEU A 7 -20.95 5.44 -1.06
CA LEU A 7 -20.54 5.02 -2.40
C LEU A 7 -21.66 5.16 -3.44
N HIS A 8 -22.92 4.88 -3.05
CA HIS A 8 -24.06 5.08 -3.96
C HIS A 8 -24.26 6.55 -4.31
N ARG A 9 -23.94 7.45 -3.40
CA ARG A 9 -24.08 8.90 -3.63
C ARG A 9 -22.85 9.51 -4.30
N ALA A 10 -21.74 8.79 -4.31
CA ALA A 10 -20.49 9.29 -4.88
C ALA A 10 -20.63 9.59 -6.36
N ARG A 11 -20.20 10.77 -6.77
CA ARG A 11 -20.22 11.22 -8.16
C ARG A 11 -18.82 11.53 -8.67
N THR A 12 -17.88 11.64 -7.78
CA THR A 12 -16.49 11.94 -8.10
C THR A 12 -15.57 10.97 -7.37
N GLU A 13 -14.33 10.92 -7.82
CA GLU A 13 -13.30 10.15 -7.15
C GLU A 13 -13.08 10.64 -5.70
N GLU A 14 -13.16 11.95 -5.47
CA GLU A 14 -13.07 12.50 -4.12
C GLU A 14 -14.19 12.02 -3.20
N ASP A 15 -15.39 11.89 -3.73
CA ASP A 15 -16.51 11.34 -2.94
C ASP A 15 -16.24 9.91 -2.49
N VAL A 16 -15.64 9.11 -3.37
CA VAL A 16 -15.24 7.72 -3.04
C VAL A 16 -14.19 7.73 -1.93
N LYS A 17 -13.16 8.57 -2.06
CA LYS A 17 -12.10 8.70 -1.05
C LYS A 17 -12.69 9.09 0.31
N ASP A 18 -13.52 10.11 0.33
CA ASP A 18 -14.12 10.61 1.57
C ASP A 18 -15.01 9.57 2.23
N ALA A 19 -15.77 8.81 1.45
CA ALA A 19 -16.61 7.73 1.97
C ALA A 19 -15.75 6.67 2.69
N TYR A 20 -14.64 6.26 2.11
CA TYR A 20 -13.74 5.29 2.71
C TYR A 20 -12.99 5.85 3.93
N ILE A 21 -12.48 7.07 3.84
CA ILE A 21 -11.81 7.73 4.98
C ILE A 21 -12.74 7.77 6.19
N LYS A 22 -13.98 8.15 5.97
CA LYS A 22 -14.97 8.27 7.04
C LYS A 22 -15.37 6.89 7.59
N ALA A 23 -15.66 5.93 6.72
CA ALA A 23 -16.12 4.61 7.12
C ALA A 23 -15.04 3.84 7.88
N LEU A 24 -13.78 3.96 7.48
CA LEU A 24 -12.65 3.28 8.13
C LEU A 24 -12.07 4.07 9.30
N GLY A 25 -12.53 5.30 9.52
CA GLY A 25 -12.01 6.14 10.59
C GLY A 25 -10.52 6.43 10.43
N LEU A 26 -10.07 6.63 9.20
CA LEU A 26 -8.66 6.86 8.92
C LEU A 26 -8.17 8.16 9.54
N LYS A 27 -7.04 8.09 10.20
CA LYS A 27 -6.36 9.24 10.80
C LYS A 27 -5.02 9.45 10.12
N THR A 28 -4.46 10.65 10.27
CA THR A 28 -3.17 10.97 9.66
C THR A 28 -3.19 10.72 8.15
N VAL A 29 -4.27 11.19 7.50
CA VAL A 29 -4.48 11.03 6.07
C VAL A 29 -3.77 12.15 5.32
N PHE A 30 -3.03 11.77 4.27
CA PHE A 30 -2.45 12.70 3.33
C PHE A 30 -3.00 12.38 1.94
N LYS A 31 -3.46 13.39 1.23
CA LYS A 31 -3.92 13.28 -0.16
C LYS A 31 -2.92 13.99 -1.06
N GLY A 32 -2.39 13.28 -2.03
CA GLY A 32 -1.39 13.82 -2.95
C GLY A 32 -1.35 13.00 -4.23
N LEU A 33 -0.15 12.63 -4.66
CA LEU A 33 0.01 11.72 -5.80
C LEU A 33 -0.63 10.37 -5.53
N VAL A 34 -0.50 9.88 -4.29
CA VAL A 34 -1.27 8.73 -3.81
C VAL A 34 -2.61 9.26 -3.32
N ASP A 35 -3.70 8.66 -3.75
CA ASP A 35 -5.04 9.18 -3.50
C ASP A 35 -5.38 9.29 -2.01
N ILE A 36 -5.09 8.26 -1.25
CA ILE A 36 -5.18 8.29 0.22
C ILE A 36 -3.90 7.66 0.75
N GLN A 37 -3.15 8.41 1.52
CA GLN A 37 -1.88 7.95 2.07
C GLN A 37 -1.92 8.01 3.59
N THR A 38 -1.73 6.85 4.22
CA THR A 38 -1.52 6.74 5.68
C THR A 38 -0.18 6.03 5.91
N PRO A 39 0.39 6.09 7.13
CA PRO A 39 1.64 5.39 7.39
C PRO A 39 1.59 3.88 7.13
N GLU A 40 0.43 3.25 7.33
CA GLU A 40 0.27 1.80 7.25
C GLU A 40 -0.24 1.31 5.91
N ILE A 41 -1.03 2.14 5.20
CA ILE A 41 -1.74 1.71 4.00
C ILE A 41 -1.89 2.88 3.02
N TRP A 42 -1.67 2.59 1.74
CA TRP A 42 -1.91 3.53 0.65
C TRP A 42 -3.04 3.03 -0.22
N PHE A 43 -3.89 3.97 -0.67
CA PHE A 43 -5.06 3.67 -1.49
C PHE A 43 -4.96 4.33 -2.85
N GLU A 44 -5.37 3.60 -3.87
CA GLU A 44 -5.72 4.15 -5.18
C GLU A 44 -7.23 4.10 -5.32
N ALA A 45 -7.84 5.20 -5.69
CA ALA A 45 -9.30 5.32 -5.81
C ALA A 45 -9.70 5.63 -7.25
N LYS A 46 -10.83 5.10 -7.67
CA LYS A 46 -11.46 5.44 -8.93
C LYS A 46 -12.96 5.64 -8.70
N GLU A 47 -13.53 6.55 -9.43
CA GLU A 47 -14.98 6.75 -9.41
C GLU A 47 -15.69 5.61 -10.11
N THR A 48 -15.22 5.20 -11.27
CA THR A 48 -15.82 4.11 -12.06
C THR A 48 -15.16 2.78 -11.76
N PRO A 49 -15.89 1.66 -11.92
CA PRO A 49 -15.28 0.33 -11.75
C PRO A 49 -14.06 0.16 -12.65
N THR A 50 -12.94 -0.18 -12.06
CA THR A 50 -11.65 -0.30 -12.75
C THR A 50 -10.99 -1.62 -12.36
N PRO A 51 -10.34 -2.33 -13.30
CA PRO A 51 -9.65 -3.57 -12.96
C PRO A 51 -8.61 -3.35 -11.86
N PRO A 52 -8.64 -4.15 -10.78
CA PRO A 52 -7.72 -3.95 -9.65
C PRO A 52 -6.25 -3.99 -10.04
N LEU A 53 -5.86 -4.81 -10.99
CA LEU A 53 -4.46 -4.91 -11.42
C LEU A 53 -3.92 -3.60 -11.98
N LEU A 54 -4.75 -2.84 -12.70
CA LEU A 54 -4.33 -1.53 -13.23
C LEU A 54 -4.12 -0.53 -12.09
N MET A 55 -5.00 -0.56 -11.11
CA MET A 55 -4.91 0.32 -9.95
C MET A 55 -3.69 -0.02 -9.09
N PHE A 56 -3.43 -1.31 -8.85
CA PHE A 56 -2.24 -1.74 -8.13
C PHE A 56 -0.95 -1.37 -8.87
N ALA A 57 -0.94 -1.46 -10.20
CA ALA A 57 0.21 -1.05 -10.99
C ALA A 57 0.53 0.43 -10.79
N GLN A 58 -0.48 1.27 -10.71
CA GLN A 58 -0.32 2.70 -10.44
C GLN A 58 0.24 2.93 -9.03
N LEU A 59 -0.34 2.30 -8.01
CA LEU A 59 0.17 2.38 -6.64
C LEU A 59 1.63 1.91 -6.55
N LEU A 60 1.94 0.82 -7.24
CA LEU A 60 3.29 0.27 -7.22
C LEU A 60 4.32 1.23 -7.80
N THR A 61 3.93 2.02 -8.79
CA THR A 61 4.79 3.09 -9.33
C THR A 61 5.15 4.09 -8.24
N TYR A 62 4.19 4.49 -7.42
CA TYR A 62 4.44 5.42 -6.32
C TYR A 62 5.28 4.79 -5.21
N VAL A 63 5.03 3.53 -4.89
CA VAL A 63 5.82 2.78 -3.89
C VAL A 63 7.28 2.69 -4.32
N ARG A 64 7.52 2.36 -5.57
CA ARG A 64 8.89 2.28 -6.12
C ARG A 64 9.59 3.63 -6.08
N ALA A 65 8.88 4.71 -6.43
CA ALA A 65 9.44 6.04 -6.38
C ALA A 65 9.80 6.45 -4.95
N ALA A 66 8.92 6.21 -4.01
CA ALA A 66 9.16 6.51 -2.59
C ALA A 66 10.36 5.72 -2.07
N ARG A 67 10.45 4.46 -2.42
CA ARG A 67 11.55 3.59 -2.02
C ARG A 67 12.89 4.07 -2.56
N LYS A 68 12.95 4.54 -3.80
CA LYS A 68 14.16 5.12 -4.38
C LYS A 68 14.61 6.36 -3.63
N ARG A 69 13.67 7.15 -3.12
CA ARG A 69 13.97 8.34 -2.32
C ARG A 69 14.33 8.03 -0.88
N GLY A 70 14.26 6.76 -0.46
CA GLY A 70 14.48 6.37 0.92
C GLY A 70 13.33 6.73 1.86
N GLU A 71 12.15 7.02 1.31
CA GLU A 71 10.97 7.32 2.10
C GLU A 71 10.31 6.05 2.64
N PRO A 72 9.59 6.14 3.77
CA PRO A 72 8.84 4.99 4.28
C PRO A 72 7.78 4.54 3.27
N ILE A 73 7.62 3.24 3.13
CA ILE A 73 6.57 2.65 2.31
C ILE A 73 5.54 1.97 3.21
N PRO A 74 4.27 1.88 2.78
CA PRO A 74 3.22 1.29 3.60
C PRO A 74 3.36 -0.22 3.67
N GLY A 75 2.77 -0.83 4.71
CA GLY A 75 2.70 -2.28 4.82
C GLY A 75 1.65 -2.91 3.90
N PHE A 76 0.65 -2.13 3.48
CA PHE A 76 -0.45 -2.61 2.65
C PHE A 76 -0.78 -1.64 1.54
N LEU A 77 -1.29 -2.19 0.43
CA LEU A 77 -1.84 -1.44 -0.69
C LEU A 77 -3.31 -1.82 -0.84
N CYS A 78 -4.16 -0.82 -1.07
CA CYS A 78 -5.58 -1.03 -1.26
C CYS A 78 -6.05 -0.26 -2.49
N VAL A 79 -6.89 -0.89 -3.30
CA VAL A 79 -7.53 -0.23 -4.42
C VAL A 79 -9.03 -0.23 -4.18
N ILE A 80 -9.67 0.90 -4.44
CA ILE A 80 -11.08 1.10 -4.15
C ILE A 80 -11.79 1.77 -5.31
N ASP A 81 -13.02 1.38 -5.55
CA ASP A 81 -13.93 2.10 -6.42
C ASP A 81 -15.35 2.04 -5.84
N ARG A 82 -16.34 2.44 -6.59
CA ARG A 82 -17.72 2.47 -6.11
C ARG A 82 -18.31 1.08 -5.83
N GLU A 83 -17.73 0.04 -6.39
CA GLU A 83 -18.29 -1.31 -6.33
C GLU A 83 -17.44 -2.28 -5.53
N LYS A 84 -16.14 -2.04 -5.39
CA LYS A 84 -15.24 -3.01 -4.79
C LYS A 84 -14.04 -2.38 -4.11
N ALA A 85 -13.39 -3.20 -3.31
CA ALA A 85 -12.09 -2.90 -2.72
C ALA A 85 -11.23 -4.16 -2.79
N ALA A 86 -9.95 -3.99 -3.01
CA ALA A 86 -8.98 -5.08 -2.98
C ALA A 86 -7.76 -4.65 -2.18
N LEU A 87 -7.27 -5.54 -1.34
CA LEU A 87 -6.16 -5.28 -0.42
C LEU A 87 -5.06 -6.31 -0.64
N MET A 88 -3.82 -5.86 -0.65
CA MET A 88 -2.69 -6.79 -0.63
C MET A 88 -1.54 -6.26 0.22
N PRO A 89 -0.75 -7.15 0.85
CA PRO A 89 0.50 -6.74 1.48
C PRO A 89 1.45 -6.17 0.44
N THR A 90 2.14 -5.08 0.78
CA THR A 90 3.08 -4.42 -0.13
C THR A 90 4.19 -5.35 -0.58
N GLU A 91 4.66 -6.22 0.31
CA GLU A 91 5.72 -7.19 0.00
C GLU A 91 5.35 -8.14 -1.14
N HIS A 92 4.06 -8.45 -1.32
CA HIS A 92 3.61 -9.31 -2.42
C HIS A 92 3.67 -8.60 -3.78
N ALA A 93 3.63 -7.27 -3.78
CA ALA A 93 3.67 -6.48 -5.00
C ALA A 93 5.10 -6.13 -5.42
N LEU A 94 6.07 -6.28 -4.55
CA LEU A 94 7.46 -5.97 -4.86
C LEU A 94 8.13 -7.18 -5.53
N PRO A 95 9.01 -6.94 -6.52
CA PRO A 95 9.70 -8.04 -7.18
C PRO A 95 10.62 -8.80 -6.23
N PRO A 96 10.84 -10.09 -6.48
CA PRO A 96 11.82 -10.88 -5.74
C PRO A 96 13.19 -10.20 -5.81
N GLY A 97 13.96 -10.25 -4.75
CA GLY A 97 15.26 -9.61 -4.69
C GLY A 97 15.26 -8.18 -4.18
N SER A 98 14.10 -7.64 -3.86
CA SER A 98 14.00 -6.35 -3.17
C SER A 98 14.43 -6.47 -1.72
N SER A 99 15.63 -6.99 -1.53
CA SER A 99 16.09 -7.46 -0.25
C SER A 99 16.17 -6.41 0.84
N ARG A 100 16.39 -5.14 0.48
CA ARG A 100 16.54 -4.09 1.50
C ARG A 100 15.29 -3.88 2.33
N ALA A 101 14.13 -3.74 1.69
CA ALA A 101 12.88 -3.57 2.43
C ALA A 101 12.53 -4.83 3.20
N CYS A 102 12.68 -5.99 2.58
CA CYS A 102 12.50 -7.28 3.25
C CYS A 102 13.47 -7.48 4.39
N CYS A 103 14.75 -7.13 4.20
CA CYS A 103 15.75 -7.26 5.25
C CYS A 103 15.47 -6.34 6.43
N GLY A 104 15.05 -5.11 6.18
CA GLY A 104 14.69 -4.19 7.26
C GLY A 104 13.55 -4.74 8.10
N TRP A 105 12.53 -5.26 7.47
CA TRP A 105 11.39 -5.83 8.15
C TRP A 105 11.73 -7.16 8.85
N LEU A 106 12.45 -8.04 8.14
CA LEU A 106 12.86 -9.33 8.69
C LEU A 106 13.91 -9.20 9.79
N ALA A 107 14.72 -8.14 9.76
CA ALA A 107 15.68 -7.88 10.84
C ALA A 107 14.98 -7.70 12.18
N SER A 108 13.81 -7.08 12.20
CA SER A 108 13.01 -6.95 13.41
C SER A 108 12.53 -8.30 13.94
N THR A 109 12.39 -9.31 13.08
CA THR A 109 12.03 -10.67 13.47
C THR A 109 13.26 -11.56 13.72
N GLY A 110 14.45 -11.08 13.43
CA GLY A 110 15.69 -11.83 13.59
C GLY A 110 16.10 -12.74 12.44
N ARG A 111 15.25 -12.90 11.44
CA ARG A 111 15.50 -13.83 10.33
C ARG A 111 16.68 -13.43 9.45
N CYS A 112 16.79 -12.14 9.17
CA CYS A 112 17.92 -11.63 8.38
C CYS A 112 19.25 -11.83 9.07
N ARG A 113 19.28 -11.69 10.38
CA ARG A 113 20.51 -11.92 11.15
C ARG A 113 21.00 -13.36 11.08
N THR A 114 20.07 -14.30 11.09
CA THR A 114 20.43 -15.72 10.96
C THR A 114 21.09 -15.98 9.61
N SER A 115 20.52 -15.41 8.55
CA SER A 115 21.09 -15.54 7.21
C SER A 115 22.48 -14.92 7.11
N ALA A 116 22.68 -13.76 7.73
CA ALA A 116 23.98 -13.08 7.73
C ALA A 116 25.04 -13.90 8.46
N ARG A 117 24.69 -14.51 9.59
CA ARG A 117 25.62 -15.37 10.32
C ARG A 117 26.02 -16.59 9.52
N SER A 118 25.06 -17.18 8.83
CA SER A 118 25.35 -18.33 7.96
C SER A 118 26.34 -17.95 6.85
N ALA A 119 26.15 -16.78 6.26
CA ALA A 119 27.08 -16.30 5.24
C ALA A 119 28.48 -16.03 5.82
N ALA A 120 28.58 -15.49 7.01
CA ALA A 120 29.86 -15.26 7.68
C ALA A 120 30.56 -16.58 7.99
N ALA A 121 29.85 -17.59 8.42
CA ALA A 121 30.42 -18.90 8.71
C ALA A 121 31.03 -19.56 7.46
N ARG A 122 30.48 -19.31 6.29
CA ARG A 122 30.99 -19.87 5.04
C ARG A 122 32.31 -19.24 4.56
N ARG A 123 32.70 -18.11 5.10
CA ARG A 123 33.94 -17.45 4.74
C ARG A 123 35.19 -18.05 5.42
N ARG A 124 34.99 -18.90 6.37
CA ARG A 124 36.06 -19.63 7.05
C ARG A 124 36.32 -20.95 6.33
#